data_a572c13967137c6880e6afc9d8edaf79
#
_entry.id   a572c13967137c6880e6afc9d8edaf79
#
_cell.length_a   1.000
_cell.length_b   1.000
_cell.length_c   1.000
_cell.angle_alpha   90.00
_cell.angle_beta   90.00
_cell.angle_gamma   90.00
#
_symmetry.space_group_name_H-M   'P 1'
#
loop_
_entity.id
_entity.type
_entity.pdbx_description
1 polymer ?
#
loop_
_entity_poly.entity_id
_entity_poly.type
_entity_poly.pdbx_seq_one_letter_code
_entity_poly.pdbx_strand_id
1 'polypeptide(L)'
;MLQFRAAYNLPIHAGIETGIFACHGLALKIAYTPGSLYLSQVLKENGCDIGHTGADDVIADVEADDSSDLFIFMGLHSGLFSLVGARYCASIDSLSGRSIGVDAKTSGFVLVLERMLHARGFDVDDYQLIEVGGWESRYRALLEGKISATLLTEPFVSNALAANCNLLARDFEMIPSYQGTCGATSRHWAEQHPERLSWYIRAYVEATQWCFDRRNRRSCLDILARHNEIDGPAAEHTLDTLLDPEHGLYPKAAINLPGVAATLDLRAELGYLACPVPPVEKYVDLSYYRKALSIGT
;
A
#
# COMPACT_ATOMS: atom_id res chain seq x y z
N MET A 1 -1.56 -15.79 -1.19
CA MET A 1 -1.69 -14.34 -1.42
C MET A 1 -0.37 -13.72 -1.83
N LEU A 2 -0.40 -12.60 -2.52
CA LEU A 2 0.77 -11.85 -2.98
C LEU A 2 0.72 -10.43 -2.41
N GLN A 3 1.85 -9.93 -1.89
CA GLN A 3 1.95 -8.61 -1.26
C GLN A 3 3.34 -8.02 -1.39
N PHE A 4 3.49 -6.72 -1.20
CA PHE A 4 4.80 -6.09 -1.05
C PHE A 4 5.42 -6.45 0.31
N ARG A 5 6.76 -6.46 0.38
CA ARG A 5 7.46 -6.55 1.67
C ARG A 5 7.40 -5.18 2.36
N ALA A 6 6.61 -5.08 3.42
CA ALA A 6 6.45 -3.83 4.19
C ALA A 6 5.89 -4.11 5.59
N ALA A 7 6.09 -3.17 6.52
CA ALA A 7 5.63 -3.32 7.90
C ALA A 7 4.11 -3.27 8.05
N TYR A 8 3.39 -2.63 7.12
CA TYR A 8 1.91 -2.62 7.15
C TYR A 8 1.27 -4.00 6.96
N ASN A 9 2.05 -5.03 6.66
CA ASN A 9 1.60 -6.42 6.68
C ASN A 9 1.55 -7.03 8.09
N LEU A 10 1.82 -6.25 9.14
CA LEU A 10 1.75 -6.70 10.53
C LEU A 10 0.47 -7.52 10.85
N PRO A 11 -0.76 -7.12 10.42
CA PRO A 11 -1.95 -7.93 10.68
C PRO A 11 -1.91 -9.33 10.06
N ILE A 12 -1.31 -9.48 8.88
CA ILE A 12 -1.14 -10.79 8.23
C ILE A 12 -0.24 -11.69 9.06
N HIS A 13 0.93 -11.19 9.45
CA HIS A 13 1.88 -11.96 10.25
C HIS A 13 1.32 -12.27 11.64
N ALA A 14 0.70 -11.28 12.30
CA ALA A 14 0.04 -11.46 13.58
C ALA A 14 -1.08 -12.52 13.49
N GLY A 15 -1.95 -12.42 12.50
CA GLY A 15 -3.05 -13.36 12.31
C GLY A 15 -2.61 -14.79 12.02
N ILE A 16 -1.47 -14.99 11.36
CA ILE A 16 -0.86 -16.31 11.13
C ILE A 16 -0.28 -16.84 12.45
N GLU A 17 0.56 -16.05 13.14
CA GLU A 17 1.27 -16.48 14.34
C GLU A 17 0.33 -16.74 15.54
N THR A 18 -0.75 -15.97 15.65
CA THR A 18 -1.77 -16.16 16.69
C THR A 18 -2.82 -17.21 16.35
N GLY A 19 -2.79 -17.74 15.11
CA GLY A 19 -3.76 -18.75 14.65
C GLY A 19 -5.12 -18.17 14.25
N ILE A 20 -5.30 -16.85 14.19
CA ILE A 20 -6.57 -16.20 13.81
C ILE A 20 -7.03 -16.71 12.43
N PHE A 21 -6.16 -16.72 11.42
CA PHE A 21 -6.52 -17.24 10.10
C PHE A 21 -6.92 -18.72 10.16
N ALA A 22 -6.22 -19.53 10.95
CA ALA A 22 -6.55 -20.95 11.12
C ALA A 22 -7.92 -21.15 11.79
N CYS A 23 -8.30 -20.32 12.77
CA CYS A 23 -9.62 -20.33 13.38
C CYS A 23 -10.75 -20.04 12.38
N HIS A 24 -10.47 -19.27 11.32
CA HIS A 24 -11.36 -19.04 10.19
C HIS A 24 -11.24 -20.08 9.06
N GLY A 25 -10.54 -21.20 9.29
CA GLY A 25 -10.37 -22.27 8.31
C GLY A 25 -9.40 -21.96 7.17
N LEU A 26 -8.51 -20.95 7.34
CA LEU A 26 -7.58 -20.48 6.33
C LEU A 26 -6.13 -20.83 6.67
N ALA A 27 -5.42 -21.36 5.69
CA ALA A 27 -3.97 -21.55 5.72
C ALA A 27 -3.34 -20.65 4.65
N LEU A 28 -2.85 -19.48 5.07
CA LEU A 28 -2.27 -18.50 4.14
C LEU A 28 -0.89 -18.93 3.67
N LYS A 29 -0.69 -18.92 2.35
CA LYS A 29 0.64 -18.94 1.73
C LYS A 29 0.96 -17.55 1.24
N ILE A 30 2.02 -16.94 1.77
CA ILE A 30 2.46 -15.60 1.41
C ILE A 30 3.58 -15.69 0.39
N ALA A 31 3.49 -14.89 -0.67
CA ALA A 31 4.58 -14.57 -1.57
C ALA A 31 4.76 -13.05 -1.64
N TYR A 32 5.95 -12.59 -1.97
CA TYR A 32 6.26 -11.18 -2.13
C TYR A 32 6.40 -10.80 -3.60
N THR A 33 5.78 -9.68 -3.98
CA THR A 33 5.86 -9.16 -5.34
C THR A 33 7.12 -8.30 -5.54
N PRO A 34 7.73 -8.35 -6.74
CA PRO A 34 8.78 -7.40 -7.10
C PRO A 34 8.24 -5.99 -7.47
N GLY A 35 6.94 -5.87 -7.80
CA GLY A 35 6.31 -4.60 -8.21
C GLY A 35 4.82 -4.76 -8.48
N SER A 36 4.13 -3.62 -8.64
CA SER A 36 2.67 -3.56 -8.80
C SER A 36 2.18 -4.23 -10.07
N LEU A 37 2.83 -3.98 -11.20
CA LEU A 37 2.44 -4.58 -12.49
C LEU A 37 2.48 -6.12 -12.46
N TYR A 38 3.52 -6.69 -11.83
CA TYR A 38 3.62 -8.14 -11.66
C TYR A 38 2.47 -8.67 -10.79
N LEU A 39 2.12 -7.97 -9.70
CA LEU A 39 1.04 -8.36 -8.80
C LEU A 39 -0.31 -8.38 -9.53
N SER A 40 -0.65 -7.32 -10.28
CA SER A 40 -1.87 -7.25 -11.07
C SER A 40 -1.95 -8.37 -12.12
N GLN A 41 -0.85 -8.63 -12.81
CA GLN A 41 -0.79 -9.73 -13.78
C GLN A 41 -1.04 -11.10 -13.12
N VAL A 42 -0.38 -11.38 -12.00
CA VAL A 42 -0.54 -12.66 -11.28
C VAL A 42 -1.97 -12.83 -10.77
N LEU A 43 -2.66 -11.76 -10.33
CA LEU A 43 -4.06 -11.80 -9.94
C LEU A 43 -4.97 -12.14 -11.13
N LYS A 44 -4.79 -11.47 -12.28
CA LYS A 44 -5.57 -11.74 -13.51
C LYS A 44 -5.39 -13.15 -14.02
N GLU A 45 -4.20 -13.69 -13.94
CA GLU A 45 -3.86 -15.05 -14.37
C GLU A 45 -4.28 -16.13 -13.35
N ASN A 46 -4.95 -15.76 -12.24
CA ASN A 46 -5.28 -16.64 -11.13
C ASN A 46 -4.06 -17.36 -10.52
N GLY A 47 -2.88 -16.75 -10.60
CA GLY A 47 -1.66 -17.24 -9.98
C GLY A 47 -1.64 -17.02 -8.46
N CYS A 48 -2.50 -16.14 -7.95
CA CYS A 48 -2.79 -16.01 -6.53
C CYS A 48 -4.25 -15.60 -6.28
N ASP A 49 -4.77 -15.97 -5.13
CA ASP A 49 -6.17 -15.74 -4.75
C ASP A 49 -6.44 -14.28 -4.35
N ILE A 50 -5.52 -13.67 -3.62
CA ILE A 50 -5.66 -12.33 -3.03
C ILE A 50 -4.36 -11.58 -3.17
N GLY A 51 -4.45 -10.30 -3.54
CA GLY A 51 -3.35 -9.34 -3.57
C GLY A 51 -3.55 -8.22 -2.56
N HIS A 52 -2.46 -7.80 -1.90
CA HIS A 52 -2.40 -6.52 -1.22
C HIS A 52 -1.61 -5.56 -2.09
N THR A 53 -2.31 -4.62 -2.74
CA THR A 53 -1.75 -3.68 -3.71
C THR A 53 -2.34 -2.28 -3.53
N GLY A 54 -1.81 -1.30 -4.24
CA GLY A 54 -2.40 0.04 -4.26
C GLY A 54 -3.80 0.06 -4.89
N ALA A 55 -4.72 0.84 -4.35
CA ALA A 55 -6.03 1.00 -4.96
C ALA A 55 -5.92 1.53 -6.40
N ASP A 56 -4.95 2.42 -6.63
CA ASP A 56 -4.67 2.96 -7.94
C ASP A 56 -4.12 1.92 -8.94
N ASP A 57 -3.36 0.92 -8.46
CA ASP A 57 -2.87 -0.17 -9.30
C ASP A 57 -4.03 -0.98 -9.88
N VAL A 58 -5.09 -1.22 -9.08
CA VAL A 58 -6.32 -1.89 -9.55
C VAL A 58 -7.04 -1.01 -10.57
N ILE A 59 -7.18 0.29 -10.30
CA ILE A 59 -7.79 1.24 -11.22
C ILE A 59 -7.02 1.27 -12.53
N ALA A 60 -5.69 1.38 -12.48
CA ALA A 60 -4.82 1.42 -13.65
C ALA A 60 -4.98 0.16 -14.51
N ASP A 61 -5.02 -1.00 -13.90
CA ASP A 61 -5.16 -2.28 -14.60
C ASP A 61 -6.52 -2.42 -15.28
N VAL A 62 -7.61 -2.06 -14.57
CA VAL A 62 -8.99 -2.08 -15.12
C VAL A 62 -9.18 -1.08 -16.25
N GLU A 63 -8.48 0.06 -16.23
CA GLU A 63 -8.56 1.05 -17.32
C GLU A 63 -7.67 0.71 -18.51
N ALA A 64 -6.59 -0.04 -18.30
CA ALA A 64 -5.67 -0.42 -19.36
C ALA A 64 -6.11 -1.69 -20.13
N ASP A 65 -6.97 -2.52 -19.54
CA ASP A 65 -7.35 -3.81 -20.07
C ASP A 65 -8.84 -4.10 -19.84
N ASP A 66 -9.65 -3.96 -20.88
CA ASP A 66 -11.11 -4.19 -20.84
C ASP A 66 -11.47 -5.62 -20.39
N SER A 67 -10.54 -6.56 -20.44
CA SER A 67 -10.73 -7.93 -19.94
C SER A 67 -10.40 -8.10 -18.46
N SER A 68 -9.85 -7.06 -17.81
CA SER A 68 -9.54 -7.10 -16.38
C SER A 68 -10.81 -7.13 -15.54
N ASP A 69 -10.91 -8.14 -14.70
CA ASP A 69 -11.99 -8.32 -13.74
C ASP A 69 -11.55 -8.07 -12.29
N LEU A 70 -10.42 -7.39 -12.11
CA LEU A 70 -9.89 -7.06 -10.78
C LEU A 70 -10.83 -6.08 -10.07
N PHE A 71 -10.96 -6.27 -8.76
CA PHE A 71 -11.70 -5.34 -7.92
C PHE A 71 -11.14 -5.28 -6.50
N ILE A 72 -11.46 -4.18 -5.82
CA ILE A 72 -11.11 -3.89 -4.44
C ILE A 72 -12.25 -4.35 -3.54
N PHE A 73 -11.97 -5.16 -2.52
CA PHE A 73 -12.98 -5.67 -1.58
C PHE A 73 -12.81 -5.17 -0.14
N MET A 74 -11.66 -4.59 0.23
CA MET A 74 -11.40 -3.97 1.53
C MET A 74 -10.25 -2.97 1.44
N GLY A 75 -10.14 -2.04 2.41
CA GLY A 75 -9.01 -1.12 2.56
C GLY A 75 -8.04 -1.57 3.63
N LEU A 76 -6.76 -1.21 3.53
CA LEU A 76 -5.75 -1.50 4.54
C LEU A 76 -5.29 -0.24 5.27
N HIS A 77 -4.92 0.80 4.53
CA HIS A 77 -4.43 2.08 5.07
C HIS A 77 -4.56 3.22 4.06
N SER A 78 -4.37 4.46 4.53
CA SER A 78 -4.53 5.69 3.73
C SER A 78 -3.36 5.96 2.78
N GLY A 79 -2.18 5.39 3.01
CA GLY A 79 -0.97 5.68 2.23
C GLY A 79 0.25 5.15 2.95
N LEU A 80 0.62 5.76 4.08
CA LEU A 80 1.82 5.46 4.85
C LEU A 80 3.11 5.67 4.04
N PHE A 81 3.11 6.69 3.16
CA PHE A 81 4.24 6.99 2.29
C PHE A 81 5.00 8.22 2.77
N SER A 82 6.30 8.19 2.62
CA SER A 82 7.16 9.33 2.84
C SER A 82 8.08 9.53 1.65
N LEU A 83 8.19 10.76 1.17
CA LEU A 83 9.22 11.14 0.20
C LEU A 83 10.54 11.28 0.95
N VAL A 84 11.51 10.43 0.62
CA VAL A 84 12.82 10.38 1.26
C VAL A 84 13.88 10.76 0.23
N GLY A 85 14.70 11.74 0.55
CA GLY A 85 15.84 12.20 -0.24
C GLY A 85 17.16 11.65 0.26
N ALA A 86 18.09 11.44 -0.64
CA ALA A 86 19.49 11.13 -0.31
C ALA A 86 20.08 12.24 0.59
N ARG A 87 21.21 11.96 1.27
CA ARG A 87 21.86 12.88 2.21
C ARG A 87 22.05 14.30 1.69
N TYR A 88 22.32 14.45 0.38
CA TYR A 88 22.54 15.72 -0.27
C TYR A 88 21.24 16.40 -0.74
N CYS A 89 20.09 15.77 -0.60
CA CYS A 89 18.77 16.31 -0.91
C CYS A 89 18.05 16.65 0.41
N ALA A 90 18.20 17.89 0.88
CA ALA A 90 17.68 18.33 2.18
C ALA A 90 16.25 18.92 2.10
N SER A 91 15.73 19.17 0.90
CA SER A 91 14.38 19.69 0.66
C SER A 91 13.84 19.17 -0.67
N ILE A 92 12.53 19.31 -0.90
CA ILE A 92 11.93 19.00 -2.20
C ILE A 92 12.56 19.85 -3.31
N ASP A 93 12.83 21.14 -3.06
CA ASP A 93 13.42 22.04 -4.04
C ASP A 93 14.80 21.58 -4.56
N SER A 94 15.52 20.78 -3.74
CA SER A 94 16.79 20.19 -4.16
C SER A 94 16.65 19.05 -5.17
N LEU A 95 15.43 18.65 -5.53
CA LEU A 95 15.15 17.57 -6.49
C LEU A 95 15.14 18.05 -7.95
N SER A 96 15.24 19.36 -8.22
CA SER A 96 15.32 19.88 -9.59
C SER A 96 16.48 19.26 -10.36
N GLY A 97 16.17 18.74 -11.56
CA GLY A 97 17.12 18.02 -12.43
C GLY A 97 17.58 16.66 -11.92
N ARG A 98 16.97 16.13 -10.86
CA ARG A 98 17.41 14.90 -10.19
C ARG A 98 16.61 13.66 -10.59
N SER A 99 17.20 12.50 -10.33
CA SER A 99 16.56 11.21 -10.51
C SER A 99 15.74 10.82 -9.28
N ILE A 100 14.47 10.43 -9.49
CA ILE A 100 13.56 9.94 -8.46
C ILE A 100 13.18 8.50 -8.79
N GLY A 101 13.38 7.60 -7.84
CA GLY A 101 13.10 6.17 -8.01
C GLY A 101 11.63 5.85 -7.85
N VAL A 102 11.08 5.05 -8.78
CA VAL A 102 9.71 4.53 -8.75
C VAL A 102 9.70 3.02 -8.99
N ASP A 103 8.60 2.34 -8.68
CA ASP A 103 8.48 0.92 -9.01
C ASP A 103 8.16 0.71 -10.50
N ALA A 104 7.23 1.47 -11.04
CA ALA A 104 6.92 1.62 -12.45
C ALA A 104 6.36 3.03 -12.68
N LYS A 105 6.61 3.62 -13.85
CA LYS A 105 6.14 5.00 -14.17
C LYS A 105 4.62 5.12 -14.24
N THR A 106 3.92 4.02 -14.38
CA THR A 106 2.45 3.93 -14.44
C THR A 106 1.82 3.44 -13.14
N SER A 107 2.61 3.24 -12.08
CA SER A 107 2.08 2.78 -10.79
C SER A 107 1.37 3.90 -10.02
N GLY A 108 0.44 3.51 -9.15
CA GLY A 108 -0.31 4.45 -8.33
C GLY A 108 0.53 5.33 -7.41
N PHE A 109 1.67 4.84 -6.99
CA PHE A 109 2.59 5.60 -6.14
C PHE A 109 3.25 6.77 -6.90
N VAL A 110 3.34 6.69 -8.23
CA VAL A 110 3.82 7.80 -9.06
C VAL A 110 2.85 8.97 -9.00
N LEU A 111 1.54 8.74 -9.00
CA LEU A 111 0.54 9.81 -8.88
C LEU A 111 0.69 10.59 -7.57
N VAL A 112 0.90 9.87 -6.45
CA VAL A 112 1.17 10.49 -5.14
C VAL A 112 2.44 11.34 -5.22
N LEU A 113 3.52 10.80 -5.79
CA LEU A 113 4.77 11.50 -5.98
C LEU A 113 4.61 12.75 -6.84
N GLU A 114 3.99 12.64 -8.02
CA GLU A 114 3.75 13.76 -8.94
C GLU A 114 2.90 14.84 -8.27
N ARG A 115 1.85 14.46 -7.52
CA ARG A 115 1.05 15.41 -6.76
C ARG A 115 1.88 16.15 -5.71
N MET A 116 2.76 15.43 -4.98
CA MET A 116 3.65 16.04 -3.98
C MET A 116 4.63 17.04 -4.61
N LEU A 117 5.17 16.70 -5.77
CA LEU A 117 6.11 17.55 -6.50
C LEU A 117 5.38 18.76 -7.12
N HIS A 118 4.24 18.55 -7.78
CA HIS A 118 3.42 19.60 -8.37
C HIS A 118 2.94 20.62 -7.33
N ALA A 119 2.58 20.20 -6.11
CA ALA A 119 2.22 21.08 -5.01
C ALA A 119 3.38 22.01 -4.57
N ARG A 120 4.62 21.72 -4.99
CA ARG A 120 5.81 22.53 -4.78
C ARG A 120 6.29 23.25 -6.05
N GLY A 121 5.46 23.25 -7.12
CA GLY A 121 5.74 23.96 -8.36
C GLY A 121 6.66 23.23 -9.33
N PHE A 122 6.83 21.91 -9.17
CA PHE A 122 7.58 21.09 -10.13
C PHE A 122 6.67 20.63 -11.27
N ASP A 123 7.15 20.76 -12.48
CA ASP A 123 6.58 20.13 -13.67
C ASP A 123 7.30 18.79 -13.96
N VAL A 124 6.72 17.96 -14.82
CA VAL A 124 7.25 16.63 -15.17
C VAL A 124 8.65 16.66 -15.79
N ASP A 125 9.05 17.78 -16.40
CA ASP A 125 10.36 17.99 -17.00
C ASP A 125 11.43 18.44 -15.97
N ASP A 126 11.03 18.76 -14.74
CA ASP A 126 11.94 19.23 -13.70
C ASP A 126 12.70 18.10 -13.00
N TYR A 127 12.34 16.83 -13.25
CA TYR A 127 12.97 15.65 -12.65
C TYR A 127 12.95 14.45 -13.60
N GLN A 128 13.66 13.38 -13.23
CA GLN A 128 13.69 12.14 -14.00
C GLN A 128 13.16 10.96 -13.17
N LEU A 129 12.11 10.29 -13.65
CA LEU A 129 11.63 9.05 -13.05
C LEU A 129 12.48 7.86 -13.53
N ILE A 130 13.04 7.12 -12.59
CA ILE A 130 13.84 5.91 -12.81
C ILE A 130 13.09 4.70 -12.24
N GLU A 131 12.74 3.75 -13.08
CA GLU A 131 12.12 2.50 -12.65
C GLU A 131 13.14 1.61 -11.94
N VAL A 132 12.87 1.31 -10.68
CA VAL A 132 13.77 0.56 -9.79
C VAL A 132 13.09 -0.71 -9.24
N GLY A 133 11.75 -0.69 -9.16
CA GLY A 133 10.96 -1.76 -8.58
C GLY A 133 10.44 -1.46 -7.17
N GLY A 134 10.13 -2.50 -6.38
CA GLY A 134 9.47 -2.39 -5.07
C GLY A 134 10.27 -1.63 -4.01
N TRP A 135 9.70 -1.52 -2.82
CA TRP A 135 10.22 -0.72 -1.70
C TRP A 135 11.68 -0.99 -1.36
N GLU A 136 12.04 -2.27 -1.25
CA GLU A 136 13.41 -2.69 -0.90
C GLU A 136 14.43 -2.29 -1.97
N SER A 137 14.08 -2.48 -3.24
CA SER A 137 14.94 -2.12 -4.38
C SER A 137 15.20 -0.61 -4.42
N ARG A 138 14.15 0.19 -4.21
CA ARG A 138 14.24 1.66 -4.19
C ARG A 138 15.04 2.17 -2.98
N TYR A 139 14.83 1.57 -1.80
CA TYR A 139 15.63 1.87 -0.62
C TYR A 139 17.12 1.61 -0.86
N ARG A 140 17.48 0.45 -1.41
CA ARG A 140 18.87 0.13 -1.77
C ARG A 140 19.44 1.11 -2.79
N ALA A 141 18.69 1.42 -3.85
CA ALA A 141 19.12 2.38 -4.87
C ALA A 141 19.35 3.79 -4.30
N LEU A 142 18.53 4.22 -3.33
CA LEU A 142 18.72 5.48 -2.61
C LEU A 142 20.03 5.48 -1.82
N LEU A 143 20.32 4.43 -1.05
CA LEU A 143 21.56 4.32 -0.26
C LEU A 143 22.81 4.24 -1.13
N GLU A 144 22.70 3.57 -2.29
CA GLU A 144 23.79 3.45 -3.27
C GLU A 144 23.99 4.72 -4.12
N GLY A 145 23.15 5.75 -3.94
CA GLY A 145 23.21 7.00 -4.70
C GLY A 145 22.82 6.88 -6.17
N LYS A 146 22.15 5.80 -6.56
CA LYS A 146 21.62 5.57 -7.92
C LYS A 146 20.42 6.45 -8.23
N ILE A 147 19.69 6.85 -7.19
CA ILE A 147 18.56 7.78 -7.23
C ILE A 147 18.73 8.84 -6.13
N SER A 148 18.16 10.00 -6.36
CA SER A 148 18.27 11.15 -5.43
C SER A 148 17.14 11.18 -4.40
N ALA A 149 15.98 10.62 -4.73
CA ALA A 149 14.83 10.50 -3.84
C ALA A 149 13.91 9.36 -4.27
N THR A 150 13.03 8.95 -3.37
CA THR A 150 11.95 8.00 -3.66
C THR A 150 10.88 8.06 -2.57
N LEU A 151 9.65 7.62 -2.89
CA LEU A 151 8.65 7.29 -1.88
C LEU A 151 9.03 5.97 -1.21
N LEU A 152 8.98 5.94 0.11
CA LEU A 152 9.17 4.75 0.94
C LEU A 152 8.02 4.61 1.94
N THR A 153 7.88 3.42 2.49
CA THR A 153 7.02 3.09 3.65
C THR A 153 7.86 2.46 4.75
N GLU A 154 7.30 2.27 5.93
CA GLU A 154 8.01 1.57 7.00
C GLU A 154 8.25 0.08 6.67
N PRO A 155 9.40 -0.48 7.04
CA PRO A 155 10.46 0.11 7.85
C PRO A 155 11.53 0.87 7.04
N PHE A 156 11.40 0.98 5.74
CA PHE A 156 12.42 1.56 4.86
C PHE A 156 12.62 3.06 5.12
N VAL A 157 11.57 3.78 5.55
CA VAL A 157 11.69 5.19 5.97
C VAL A 157 12.62 5.30 7.16
N SER A 158 12.33 4.60 8.25
CA SER A 158 13.15 4.61 9.48
C SER A 158 14.59 4.19 9.19
N ASN A 159 14.80 3.16 8.38
CA ASN A 159 16.13 2.69 8.00
C ASN A 159 16.89 3.72 7.16
N ALA A 160 16.22 4.41 6.24
CA ALA A 160 16.84 5.47 5.45
C ALA A 160 17.22 6.68 6.29
N LEU A 161 16.37 7.09 7.23
CA LEU A 161 16.68 8.18 8.16
C LEU A 161 17.85 7.83 9.08
N ALA A 162 17.92 6.59 9.59
CA ALA A 162 19.06 6.10 10.35
C ALA A 162 20.36 6.08 9.53
N ALA A 163 20.25 5.92 8.20
CA ALA A 163 21.37 6.03 7.26
C ALA A 163 21.66 7.48 6.84
N ASN A 164 21.12 8.50 7.55
CA ASN A 164 21.26 9.94 7.29
C ASN A 164 20.65 10.41 5.95
N CYS A 165 19.65 9.73 5.42
CA CYS A 165 18.76 10.28 4.40
C CYS A 165 17.81 11.31 5.03
N ASN A 166 17.15 12.12 4.22
CA ASN A 166 16.28 13.20 4.67
C ASN A 166 14.82 12.86 4.42
N LEU A 167 13.95 13.05 5.41
CA LEU A 167 12.51 13.07 5.19
C LEU A 167 12.15 14.41 4.53
N LEU A 168 11.58 14.36 3.31
CA LEU A 168 11.25 15.55 2.55
C LEU A 168 9.77 15.95 2.70
N ALA A 169 8.86 14.96 2.72
CA ALA A 169 7.43 15.16 2.94
C ALA A 169 6.74 13.83 3.27
N ARG A 170 5.52 13.92 3.79
CA ARG A 170 4.60 12.80 3.98
C ARG A 170 3.38 12.94 3.09
N ASP A 171 2.82 11.83 2.64
CA ASP A 171 1.68 11.80 1.72
C ASP A 171 0.44 12.54 2.24
N PHE A 172 0.07 12.32 3.50
CA PHE A 172 -1.11 12.95 4.11
C PHE A 172 -1.01 14.49 4.23
N GLU A 173 0.19 15.05 4.17
CA GLU A 173 0.40 16.51 4.15
C GLU A 173 -0.08 17.12 2.83
N MET A 174 -0.10 16.34 1.75
CA MET A 174 -0.39 16.81 0.39
C MET A 174 -1.69 16.24 -0.17
N ILE A 175 -2.11 15.06 0.29
CA ILE A 175 -3.32 14.36 -0.16
C ILE A 175 -4.15 14.00 1.08
N PRO A 176 -5.08 14.87 1.52
CA PRO A 176 -5.82 14.69 2.77
C PRO A 176 -6.72 13.45 2.81
N SER A 177 -7.14 12.95 1.65
CA SER A 177 -7.93 11.72 1.54
C SER A 177 -7.35 10.87 0.41
N TYR A 178 -6.83 9.71 0.77
CA TYR A 178 -6.25 8.76 -0.17
C TYR A 178 -6.57 7.33 0.29
N GLN A 179 -6.87 6.44 -0.67
CA GLN A 179 -6.89 5.01 -0.42
C GLN A 179 -5.56 4.44 -0.90
N GLY A 180 -4.67 4.16 0.02
CA GLY A 180 -3.38 3.56 -0.29
C GLY A 180 -3.51 2.09 -0.64
N THR A 181 -2.95 1.20 0.19
CA THR A 181 -3.05 -0.25 -0.04
C THR A 181 -4.45 -0.77 0.29
N CYS A 182 -4.89 -1.71 -0.52
CA CYS A 182 -6.19 -2.38 -0.43
C CYS A 182 -6.03 -3.91 -0.62
N GLY A 183 -7.05 -4.65 -0.27
CA GLY A 183 -7.23 -6.04 -0.66
C GLY A 183 -7.93 -6.11 -2.01
N ALA A 184 -7.32 -6.78 -2.97
CA ALA A 184 -7.83 -6.97 -4.33
C ALA A 184 -7.83 -8.44 -4.74
N THR A 185 -8.75 -8.79 -5.63
CA THR A 185 -8.86 -10.12 -6.24
C THR A 185 -9.59 -10.03 -7.58
N SER A 186 -9.66 -11.12 -8.35
CA SER A 186 -10.48 -11.19 -9.55
C SER A 186 -11.95 -11.50 -9.19
N ARG A 187 -12.90 -10.94 -9.96
CA ARG A 187 -14.34 -11.27 -9.79
C ARG A 187 -14.58 -12.74 -10.02
N HIS A 188 -13.93 -13.31 -11.01
CA HIS A 188 -14.02 -14.73 -11.32
C HIS A 188 -13.65 -15.61 -10.11
N TRP A 189 -12.52 -15.35 -9.45
CA TRP A 189 -12.12 -16.09 -8.26
C TRP A 189 -13.09 -15.87 -7.08
N ALA A 190 -13.53 -14.63 -6.85
CA ALA A 190 -14.43 -14.29 -5.75
C ALA A 190 -15.82 -14.97 -5.91
N GLU A 191 -16.35 -15.06 -7.13
CA GLU A 191 -17.60 -15.76 -7.44
C GLU A 191 -17.51 -17.26 -7.19
N GLN A 192 -16.35 -17.86 -7.47
CA GLN A 192 -16.10 -19.28 -7.20
C GLN A 192 -15.83 -19.57 -5.73
N HIS A 193 -15.35 -18.58 -4.97
CA HIS A 193 -14.90 -18.77 -3.59
C HIS A 193 -15.44 -17.70 -2.62
N PRO A 194 -16.75 -17.37 -2.65
CA PRO A 194 -17.31 -16.25 -1.89
C PRO A 194 -17.16 -16.40 -0.38
N GLU A 195 -17.19 -17.64 0.11
CA GLU A 195 -17.01 -17.92 1.54
C GLU A 195 -15.56 -17.74 1.98
N ARG A 196 -14.59 -18.19 1.15
CA ARG A 196 -13.17 -18.02 1.45
C ARG A 196 -12.79 -16.54 1.51
N LEU A 197 -13.32 -15.72 0.60
CA LEU A 197 -13.11 -14.28 0.61
C LEU A 197 -13.72 -13.66 1.87
N SER A 198 -14.95 -14.05 2.25
CA SER A 198 -15.58 -13.57 3.48
C SER A 198 -14.81 -13.99 4.74
N TRP A 199 -14.30 -15.22 4.80
CA TRP A 199 -13.47 -15.70 5.92
C TRP A 199 -12.15 -14.91 6.00
N TYR A 200 -11.53 -14.63 4.85
CA TYR A 200 -10.31 -13.84 4.79
C TYR A 200 -10.53 -12.43 5.34
N ILE A 201 -11.59 -11.76 4.91
CA ILE A 201 -11.93 -10.41 5.38
C ILE A 201 -12.12 -10.41 6.91
N ARG A 202 -12.87 -11.36 7.45
CA ARG A 202 -13.07 -11.49 8.92
C ARG A 202 -11.76 -11.70 9.66
N ALA A 203 -10.99 -12.68 9.22
CA ALA A 203 -9.71 -12.99 9.85
C ALA A 203 -8.75 -11.81 9.81
N TYR A 204 -8.70 -11.07 8.68
CA TYR A 204 -7.88 -9.89 8.56
C TYR A 204 -8.35 -8.76 9.50
N VAL A 205 -9.64 -8.50 9.57
CA VAL A 205 -10.21 -7.50 10.50
C VAL A 205 -9.91 -7.87 11.94
N GLU A 206 -10.10 -9.14 12.34
CA GLU A 206 -9.79 -9.62 13.68
C GLU A 206 -8.30 -9.50 14.01
N ALA A 207 -7.41 -9.90 13.07
CA ALA A 207 -5.97 -9.76 13.23
C ALA A 207 -5.53 -8.28 13.34
N THR A 208 -6.17 -7.39 12.58
CA THR A 208 -5.92 -5.96 12.67
C THR A 208 -6.34 -5.41 14.04
N GLN A 209 -7.55 -5.75 14.50
CA GLN A 209 -8.02 -5.34 15.83
C GLN A 209 -7.15 -5.88 16.94
N TRP A 210 -6.63 -7.11 16.79
CA TRP A 210 -5.67 -7.68 17.72
C TRP A 210 -4.39 -6.84 17.79
N CYS A 211 -3.90 -6.31 16.68
CA CYS A 211 -2.74 -5.42 16.67
C CYS A 211 -3.02 -4.09 17.39
N PHE A 212 -4.26 -3.55 17.32
CA PHE A 212 -4.64 -2.32 18.01
C PHE A 212 -4.85 -2.51 19.52
N ASP A 213 -4.98 -3.74 20.02
CA ASP A 213 -5.10 -4.00 21.45
C ASP A 213 -3.74 -3.77 22.13
N ARG A 214 -3.69 -2.77 23.03
CA ARG A 214 -2.47 -2.41 23.76
C ARG A 214 -1.82 -3.57 24.52
N ARG A 215 -2.61 -4.58 24.92
CA ARG A 215 -2.11 -5.79 25.58
C ARG A 215 -1.19 -6.60 24.67
N ASN A 216 -1.33 -6.46 23.37
CA ASN A 216 -0.57 -7.19 22.36
C ASN A 216 0.65 -6.41 21.83
N ARG A 217 0.88 -5.18 22.35
CA ARG A 217 1.96 -4.30 21.85
C ARG A 217 3.32 -5.01 21.79
N ARG A 218 3.68 -5.72 22.86
CA ARG A 218 4.97 -6.46 22.89
C ARG A 218 5.04 -7.51 21.80
N SER A 219 3.98 -8.28 21.62
CA SER A 219 3.90 -9.30 20.56
C SER A 219 3.98 -8.67 19.16
N CYS A 220 3.34 -7.51 18.95
CA CYS A 220 3.44 -6.77 17.68
C CYS A 220 4.89 -6.35 17.39
N LEU A 221 5.62 -5.83 18.38
CA LEU A 221 7.04 -5.49 18.25
C LEU A 221 7.90 -6.71 17.90
N ASP A 222 7.67 -7.84 18.58
CA ASP A 222 8.41 -9.08 18.32
C ASP A 222 8.10 -9.63 16.91
N ILE A 223 6.87 -9.48 16.40
CA ILE A 223 6.48 -9.83 15.02
C ILE A 223 7.16 -8.91 14.02
N LEU A 224 7.13 -7.60 14.23
CA LEU A 224 7.83 -6.63 13.38
C LEU A 224 9.32 -6.92 13.31
N ALA A 225 9.96 -7.20 14.45
CA ALA A 225 11.37 -7.54 14.52
C ALA A 225 11.71 -8.75 13.63
N ARG A 226 10.90 -9.81 13.71
CA ARG A 226 11.14 -11.05 12.93
C ARG A 226 10.90 -10.88 11.43
N HIS A 227 9.84 -10.16 11.03
CA HIS A 227 9.42 -10.09 9.63
C HIS A 227 9.99 -8.91 8.86
N ASN A 228 10.45 -7.87 9.56
CA ASN A 228 10.96 -6.65 8.95
C ASN A 228 12.44 -6.38 9.30
N GLU A 229 13.07 -7.24 10.11
CA GLU A 229 14.46 -7.13 10.49
C GLU A 229 14.77 -5.77 11.18
N ILE A 230 13.84 -5.31 12.03
CA ILE A 230 13.95 -4.07 12.79
C ILE A 230 13.79 -4.35 14.28
N ASP A 231 14.47 -3.58 15.12
CA ASP A 231 14.40 -3.71 16.57
C ASP A 231 14.39 -2.34 17.30
N GLY A 232 14.25 -2.40 18.61
CA GLY A 232 14.35 -1.24 19.50
C GLY A 232 13.53 -0.03 19.03
N PRO A 233 14.14 1.17 19.00
CA PRO A 233 13.43 2.40 18.67
C PRO A 233 12.80 2.41 17.25
N ALA A 234 13.42 1.71 16.28
CA ALA A 234 12.87 1.61 14.93
C ALA A 234 11.58 0.80 14.90
N ALA A 235 11.53 -0.33 15.63
CA ALA A 235 10.31 -1.14 15.75
C ALA A 235 9.19 -0.38 16.48
N GLU A 236 9.52 0.35 17.56
CA GLU A 236 8.58 1.18 18.31
C GLU A 236 7.98 2.28 17.40
N HIS A 237 8.82 3.02 16.69
CA HIS A 237 8.37 4.07 15.77
C HIS A 237 7.51 3.50 14.64
N THR A 238 7.94 2.39 14.05
CA THR A 238 7.17 1.69 13.01
C THR A 238 5.80 1.28 13.54
N LEU A 239 5.73 0.67 14.73
CA LEU A 239 4.46 0.25 15.30
C LEU A 239 3.54 1.45 15.60
N ASP A 240 4.08 2.53 16.15
CA ASP A 240 3.30 3.75 16.42
C ASP A 240 2.77 4.37 15.12
N THR A 241 3.55 4.38 14.05
CA THR A 241 3.11 4.82 12.72
C THR A 241 1.98 3.94 12.17
N LEU A 242 2.12 2.61 12.28
CA LEU A 242 1.11 1.67 11.79
C LEU A 242 -0.21 1.76 12.57
N LEU A 243 -0.14 2.04 13.86
CA LEU A 243 -1.31 2.10 14.74
C LEU A 243 -1.81 3.53 14.99
N ASP A 244 -1.30 4.51 14.24
CA ASP A 244 -1.83 5.88 14.28
C ASP A 244 -3.32 5.88 13.90
N PRO A 245 -4.20 6.51 14.71
CA PRO A 245 -5.64 6.43 14.48
C PRO A 245 -6.13 7.20 13.25
N GLU A 246 -5.36 8.20 12.77
CA GLU A 246 -5.74 9.05 11.63
C GLU A 246 -5.07 8.58 10.33
N HIS A 247 -3.80 8.22 10.40
CA HIS A 247 -2.97 7.98 9.22
C HIS A 247 -2.45 6.54 9.10
N GLY A 248 -2.72 5.69 10.10
CA GLY A 248 -2.24 4.31 10.15
C GLY A 248 -3.12 3.30 9.41
N LEU A 249 -3.04 2.07 9.88
CA LEU A 249 -3.87 0.97 9.41
C LEU A 249 -5.34 1.23 9.78
N TYR A 250 -6.25 0.81 8.91
CA TYR A 250 -7.69 0.88 9.16
C TYR A 250 -8.13 -0.24 10.12
N PRO A 251 -8.58 0.08 11.35
CA PRO A 251 -8.85 -0.94 12.37
C PRO A 251 -9.90 -2.00 11.98
N LYS A 252 -10.80 -1.63 11.05
CA LYS A 252 -11.84 -2.52 10.52
C LYS A 252 -11.60 -2.92 9.06
N ALA A 253 -10.45 -2.59 8.51
CA ALA A 253 -10.17 -2.78 7.09
C ALA A 253 -11.27 -2.21 6.15
N ALA A 254 -11.97 -1.16 6.60
CA ALA A 254 -12.99 -0.49 5.79
C ALA A 254 -12.32 0.34 4.70
N ILE A 255 -12.83 0.23 3.47
CA ILE A 255 -12.31 1.05 2.38
C ILE A 255 -12.67 2.52 2.56
N ASN A 256 -11.73 3.40 2.26
CA ASN A 256 -11.94 4.84 2.17
C ASN A 256 -12.49 5.20 0.78
N LEU A 257 -13.82 5.12 0.59
CA LEU A 257 -14.43 5.46 -0.70
C LEU A 257 -14.13 6.89 -1.17
N PRO A 258 -14.17 7.93 -0.30
CA PRO A 258 -13.68 9.25 -0.67
C PRO A 258 -12.22 9.24 -1.16
N GLY A 259 -11.36 8.43 -0.56
CA GLY A 259 -9.97 8.28 -0.97
C GLY A 259 -9.82 7.59 -2.33
N VAL A 260 -10.68 6.62 -2.66
CA VAL A 260 -10.73 6.03 -4.02
C VAL A 260 -11.20 7.06 -5.04
N ALA A 261 -12.24 7.85 -4.70
CA ALA A 261 -12.73 8.92 -5.58
C ALA A 261 -11.62 9.96 -5.84
N ALA A 262 -10.91 10.39 -4.78
CA ALA A 262 -9.77 11.31 -4.92
C ALA A 262 -8.64 10.73 -5.79
N THR A 263 -8.42 9.41 -5.75
CA THR A 263 -7.46 8.74 -6.64
C THR A 263 -7.91 8.83 -8.11
N LEU A 264 -9.20 8.63 -8.38
CA LEU A 264 -9.77 8.77 -9.73
C LEU A 264 -9.65 10.21 -10.25
N ASP A 265 -9.98 11.19 -9.42
CA ASP A 265 -9.85 12.62 -9.76
C ASP A 265 -8.38 12.97 -10.05
N LEU A 266 -7.44 12.50 -9.22
CA LEU A 266 -6.02 12.71 -9.41
C LEU A 266 -5.52 12.09 -10.73
N ARG A 267 -5.97 10.87 -11.05
CA ARG A 267 -5.64 10.25 -12.34
C ARG A 267 -6.14 11.06 -13.54
N ALA A 268 -7.37 11.60 -13.44
CA ALA A 268 -7.92 12.45 -14.48
C ALA A 268 -7.16 13.79 -14.60
N GLU A 269 -6.85 14.43 -13.46
CA GLU A 269 -6.04 15.67 -13.40
C GLU A 269 -4.67 15.50 -14.09
N LEU A 270 -4.02 14.36 -13.85
CA LEU A 270 -2.70 14.05 -14.41
C LEU A 270 -2.74 13.42 -15.82
N GLY A 271 -3.94 13.25 -16.40
CA GLY A 271 -4.11 12.73 -17.77
C GLY A 271 -4.03 11.20 -17.90
N TYR A 272 -4.03 10.46 -16.78
CA TYR A 272 -4.03 9.00 -16.78
C TYR A 272 -5.43 8.36 -16.81
N LEU A 273 -6.48 9.18 -16.80
CA LEU A 273 -7.87 8.73 -16.88
C LEU A 273 -8.69 9.70 -17.75
N ALA A 274 -9.47 9.16 -18.66
CA ALA A 274 -10.33 9.97 -19.52
C ALA A 274 -11.56 10.50 -18.76
N CYS A 275 -12.02 11.70 -19.15
CA CYS A 275 -13.29 12.24 -18.66
C CYS A 275 -14.46 11.78 -19.55
N PRO A 276 -15.67 11.56 -18.99
CA PRO A 276 -16.02 11.72 -17.56
C PRO A 276 -15.40 10.63 -16.68
N VAL A 277 -14.99 11.02 -15.45
CA VAL A 277 -14.42 10.07 -14.47
C VAL A 277 -15.44 8.96 -14.16
N PRO A 278 -15.06 7.68 -14.28
CA PRO A 278 -15.94 6.56 -13.96
C PRO A 278 -16.34 6.53 -12.47
N PRO A 279 -17.49 5.95 -12.14
CA PRO A 279 -17.90 5.82 -10.75
C PRO A 279 -17.02 4.83 -9.98
N VAL A 280 -16.84 5.05 -8.66
CA VAL A 280 -16.02 4.20 -7.77
C VAL A 280 -16.45 2.73 -7.81
N GLU A 281 -17.74 2.47 -7.99
CA GLU A 281 -18.34 1.14 -8.04
C GLU A 281 -17.81 0.28 -9.21
N LYS A 282 -17.20 0.89 -10.22
CA LYS A 282 -16.52 0.15 -11.29
C LYS A 282 -15.36 -0.70 -10.73
N TYR A 283 -14.67 -0.20 -9.71
CA TYR A 283 -13.44 -0.76 -9.16
C TYR A 283 -13.62 -1.41 -7.79
N VAL A 284 -14.73 -1.12 -7.10
CA VAL A 284 -14.96 -1.53 -5.71
C VAL A 284 -16.22 -2.36 -5.59
N ASP A 285 -16.14 -3.51 -4.91
CA ASP A 285 -17.29 -4.29 -4.51
C ASP A 285 -17.24 -4.61 -3.02
N LEU A 286 -18.11 -3.95 -2.25
CA LEU A 286 -18.22 -4.12 -0.80
C LEU A 286 -19.22 -5.21 -0.37
N SER A 287 -19.83 -5.93 -1.29
CA SER A 287 -20.81 -6.97 -0.95
C SER A 287 -20.19 -8.07 -0.06
N TYR A 288 -18.99 -8.51 -0.40
CA TYR A 288 -18.23 -9.50 0.38
C TYR A 288 -17.83 -8.96 1.75
N TYR A 289 -17.39 -7.72 1.82
CA TYR A 289 -17.02 -7.07 3.09
C TYR A 289 -18.23 -6.94 4.02
N ARG A 290 -19.36 -6.44 3.51
CA ARG A 290 -20.61 -6.33 4.27
C ARG A 290 -21.10 -7.69 4.75
N LYS A 291 -21.10 -8.71 3.87
CA LYS A 291 -21.46 -10.08 4.23
C LYS A 291 -20.52 -10.65 5.31
N ALA A 292 -19.23 -10.42 5.18
CA ALA A 292 -18.24 -10.87 6.14
C ALA A 292 -18.50 -10.32 7.55
N LEU A 293 -18.84 -9.04 7.69
CA LEU A 293 -19.03 -8.40 8.98
C LEU A 293 -20.45 -8.53 9.56
N SER A 294 -21.47 -8.85 8.76
CA SER A 294 -22.86 -9.00 9.22
C SER A 294 -23.15 -10.38 9.87
N ILE A 295 -22.28 -11.37 9.75
CA ILE A 295 -22.48 -12.70 10.36
C ILE A 295 -21.97 -12.73 11.82
N GLY A 296 -21.52 -11.63 12.39
CA GLY A 296 -20.99 -11.51 13.76
C GLY A 296 -21.82 -10.61 14.67
N THR A 297 -23.01 -10.22 14.26
CA THR A 297 -24.05 -9.58 15.07
C THR A 297 -25.20 -10.57 15.20
#